data_35547466e8455b5179edd78419a3be24
#
_entry.id   35547466e8455b5179edd78419a3be24
#
_cell.length_a   1.000
_cell.length_b   1.000
_cell.length_c   1.000
_cell.angle_alpha   90.00
_cell.angle_beta   90.00
_cell.angle_gamma   90.00
#
_symmetry.space_group_name_H-M   'P 1'
#
loop_
_entity.id
_entity.type
_entity.pdbx_description
1 polymer ?
#
loop_
_entity_poly.entity_id
_entity_poly.type
_entity_poly.pdbx_seq_one_letter_code
_entity_poly.pdbx_strand_id
1 'polypeptide(L)'
;MGKTTGFIDYTRKTSTDVPPLERIENFNEFHVWLSREEQQTQAARCMDCGVPFCQAGMMIGGMASGCPLNNLIPEWNDLVYHGKWELAMHRLMATNRFPEFTSRVCPALCEAACTCGDVTGSSVTVRENEHAIVETAYAKGWMKVTPPPARTGKSVAVIGSGPSGLSVAEYLNIRGHAVTVFERADRIGGLLMYGIPNMKLEKNVIERRLKIMQAEGIEFRTNMDVGGAVSAEEILNSYDAVVLCCGAKKARDLNVPGRDANGVHFAVDYLTSVTKSLLDSDFADGRAINAAGKNVLVIGGGDTGNDCQGTALRQGCTDLMALEMMPQPPKERAANNPWPEWPKVLKVDYGQTECIAKFGKDPRVYQTTVKEFLKDEAGNLTGAVIAYLKPEKDPETGRTSMVPTGETFLYDCQLAFIAAGFVGCESYVADAFGVSLTNRGCVDTDHFKTNVDKVFACGDMRRGQSLVVWGLREGRDCAAEVDRYLMGYTNL
;
A
#
# COMPACT_ATOMS: atom_id res chain seq x y z
N MET A 1 30.90 1.15 7.42
CA MET A 1 30.37 2.11 8.43
C MET A 1 30.23 3.47 7.78
N GLY A 2 29.08 4.10 7.91
CA GLY A 2 28.93 5.51 7.58
C GLY A 2 29.96 6.38 8.32
N LYS A 3 29.85 7.68 8.23
CA LYS A 3 30.72 8.54 9.06
C LYS A 3 30.38 8.30 10.53
N THR A 4 31.37 7.94 11.35
CA THR A 4 31.15 7.57 12.76
C THR A 4 30.42 8.63 13.58
N THR A 5 30.55 9.90 13.20
CA THR A 5 29.89 11.07 13.82
C THR A 5 28.80 11.67 12.93
N GLY A 6 28.47 11.05 11.82
CA GLY A 6 27.57 11.62 10.81
C GLY A 6 26.17 11.96 11.34
N PHE A 7 25.66 11.19 12.29
CA PHE A 7 24.38 11.45 12.93
C PHE A 7 24.40 12.69 13.86
N ILE A 8 25.58 13.16 14.25
CA ILE A 8 25.80 14.41 15.02
C ILE A 8 26.11 15.55 14.07
N ASP A 9 27.00 15.31 13.09
CA ASP A 9 27.57 16.35 12.23
C ASP A 9 26.58 16.85 11.16
N TYR A 10 25.66 16.00 10.75
CA TYR A 10 24.72 16.31 9.68
C TYR A 10 23.27 16.34 10.18
N THR A 11 22.56 17.41 9.87
CA THR A 11 21.12 17.50 10.12
C THR A 11 20.35 16.63 9.13
N ARG A 12 19.19 16.13 9.56
CA ARG A 12 18.28 15.40 8.66
C ARG A 12 17.74 16.37 7.61
N LYS A 13 17.88 15.98 6.33
CA LYS A 13 17.27 16.66 5.19
C LYS A 13 16.44 15.65 4.40
N THR A 14 15.24 16.00 4.05
CA THR A 14 14.33 15.20 3.22
C THR A 14 14.11 15.88 1.87
N SER A 15 13.60 15.14 0.90
CA SER A 15 13.00 15.70 -0.30
C SER A 15 12.02 16.82 0.05
N THR A 16 11.84 17.74 -0.85
CA THR A 16 10.78 18.75 -0.79
C THR A 16 9.66 18.35 -1.74
N ASP A 17 8.51 18.97 -1.58
CA ASP A 17 7.38 18.76 -2.49
C ASP A 17 7.16 20.02 -3.34
N VAL A 18 6.65 19.83 -4.54
CA VAL A 18 6.06 20.93 -5.31
C VAL A 18 4.98 21.62 -4.45
N PRO A 19 4.89 22.96 -4.45
CA PRO A 19 3.92 23.68 -3.63
C PRO A 19 2.48 23.15 -3.80
N PRO A 20 1.69 23.05 -2.71
CA PRO A 20 0.39 22.39 -2.73
C PRO A 20 -0.57 22.91 -3.80
N LEU A 21 -0.67 24.23 -4.02
CA LEU A 21 -1.56 24.83 -5.01
C LEU A 21 -1.08 24.62 -6.46
N GLU A 22 0.21 24.39 -6.66
CA GLU A 22 0.79 24.08 -7.97
C GLU A 22 0.62 22.59 -8.30
N ARG A 23 0.91 21.69 -7.36
CA ARG A 23 0.87 20.24 -7.61
C ARG A 23 -0.53 19.67 -7.78
N ILE A 24 -1.59 20.37 -7.32
CA ILE A 24 -2.98 19.96 -7.56
C ILE A 24 -3.46 20.21 -9.00
N GLU A 25 -2.68 20.90 -9.83
CA GLU A 25 -3.02 21.17 -11.23
C GLU A 25 -2.82 19.95 -12.15
N ASN A 26 -2.17 18.87 -11.66
CA ASN A 26 -1.91 17.67 -12.44
C ASN A 26 -1.86 16.41 -11.55
N PHE A 27 -1.70 15.23 -12.19
CA PHE A 27 -1.63 13.93 -11.54
C PHE A 27 -0.22 13.31 -11.55
N ASN A 28 0.85 14.10 -11.71
CA ASN A 28 2.23 13.62 -11.70
C ASN A 28 2.76 13.48 -10.28
N GLU A 29 3.79 12.65 -10.07
CA GLU A 29 4.54 12.62 -8.82
C GLU A 29 5.09 14.03 -8.50
N PHE A 30 5.02 14.44 -7.25
CA PHE A 30 5.30 15.80 -6.84
C PHE A 30 6.50 15.96 -5.89
N HIS A 31 7.24 14.87 -5.60
CA HIS A 31 8.44 14.93 -4.79
C HIS A 31 9.62 15.47 -5.58
N VAL A 32 10.33 16.46 -5.00
CA VAL A 32 11.60 16.98 -5.50
C VAL A 32 12.71 16.33 -4.69
N TRP A 33 13.27 15.28 -5.27
CA TRP A 33 14.24 14.42 -4.58
C TRP A 33 15.56 15.13 -4.34
N LEU A 34 16.30 14.71 -3.31
CA LEU A 34 17.62 15.20 -2.99
C LEU A 34 18.62 14.89 -4.12
N SER A 35 19.62 15.75 -4.28
CA SER A 35 20.76 15.47 -5.16
C SER A 35 21.53 14.24 -4.67
N ARG A 36 22.35 13.68 -5.52
CA ARG A 36 23.17 12.51 -5.21
C ARG A 36 24.13 12.79 -4.03
N GLU A 37 24.73 13.96 -3.97
CA GLU A 37 25.64 14.41 -2.94
C GLU A 37 24.91 14.63 -1.60
N GLU A 38 23.73 15.22 -1.65
CA GLU A 38 22.87 15.37 -0.48
C GLU A 38 22.45 14.00 0.06
N GLN A 39 22.11 13.08 -0.83
CA GLN A 39 21.69 11.73 -0.45
C GLN A 39 22.84 10.94 0.19
N GLN A 40 24.08 11.08 -0.31
CA GLN A 40 25.27 10.53 0.34
C GLN A 40 25.46 11.09 1.76
N THR A 41 25.26 12.40 1.93
CA THR A 41 25.31 13.05 3.24
C THR A 41 24.24 12.50 4.20
N GLN A 42 23.02 12.27 3.71
CA GLN A 42 21.96 11.67 4.53
C GLN A 42 22.26 10.21 4.91
N ALA A 43 22.81 9.44 4.00
CA ALA A 43 23.23 8.07 4.28
C ALA A 43 24.35 7.99 5.34
N ALA A 44 25.26 9.00 5.36
CA ALA A 44 26.32 9.12 6.38
C ALA A 44 25.78 9.24 7.81
N ARG A 45 24.52 9.62 8.00
CA ARG A 45 23.88 9.71 9.32
C ARG A 45 23.58 8.35 9.95
N CYS A 46 23.70 7.25 9.20
CA CYS A 46 23.51 5.93 9.74
C CYS A 46 24.60 5.57 10.76
N MET A 47 24.16 5.23 11.98
CA MET A 47 25.06 4.87 13.10
C MET A 47 25.66 3.48 12.96
N ASP A 48 25.18 2.66 12.01
CA ASP A 48 25.54 1.25 11.87
C ASP A 48 25.40 0.48 13.19
N CYS A 49 24.21 0.53 13.77
CA CYS A 49 23.93 -0.01 15.10
C CYS A 49 24.18 -1.53 15.14
N GLY A 50 24.80 -2.02 16.23
CA GLY A 50 24.98 -3.47 16.45
C GLY A 50 23.67 -4.24 16.57
N VAL A 51 22.58 -3.56 17.00
CA VAL A 51 21.21 -4.08 16.98
C VAL A 51 20.32 -3.09 16.20
N PRO A 52 20.24 -3.23 14.87
CA PRO A 52 19.53 -2.28 14.03
C PRO A 52 18.01 -2.55 14.02
N PHE A 53 17.26 -1.85 14.87
CA PHE A 53 15.80 -1.96 14.91
C PHE A 53 15.12 -1.64 13.56
N CYS A 54 15.73 -0.77 12.75
CA CYS A 54 15.21 -0.41 11.43
C CYS A 54 14.97 -1.62 10.51
N GLN A 55 15.74 -2.70 10.65
CA GLN A 55 15.59 -3.91 9.84
C GLN A 55 14.92 -5.10 10.57
N ALA A 56 14.49 -4.93 11.82
CA ALA A 56 14.02 -6.04 12.65
C ALA A 56 12.66 -6.62 12.23
N GLY A 57 11.73 -5.78 11.78
CA GLY A 57 10.40 -6.22 11.32
C GLY A 57 9.57 -6.92 12.39
N MET A 58 9.80 -6.64 13.67
CA MET A 58 9.11 -7.25 14.80
C MET A 58 7.70 -6.70 14.97
N MET A 59 6.78 -7.53 15.45
CA MET A 59 5.43 -7.07 15.85
C MET A 59 5.45 -6.62 17.30
N ILE A 60 5.23 -5.33 17.53
CA ILE A 60 5.19 -4.71 18.89
C ILE A 60 3.90 -3.89 18.99
N GLY A 61 3.11 -4.10 20.04
CA GLY A 61 1.85 -3.38 20.25
C GLY A 61 0.84 -3.53 19.09
N GLY A 62 0.88 -4.66 18.37
CA GLY A 62 -0.01 -4.96 17.24
C GLY A 62 0.41 -4.31 15.90
N MET A 63 1.56 -3.60 15.87
CA MET A 63 2.11 -2.97 14.66
C MET A 63 3.54 -3.43 14.40
N ALA A 64 3.99 -3.36 13.15
CA ALA A 64 5.37 -3.67 12.83
C ALA A 64 6.31 -2.54 13.28
N SER A 65 7.42 -2.94 13.91
CA SER A 65 8.57 -2.09 14.23
C SER A 65 9.74 -2.51 13.34
N GLY A 66 10.28 -1.56 12.57
CA GLY A 66 11.30 -1.85 11.57
C GLY A 66 10.75 -2.46 10.27
N CYS A 67 11.64 -2.78 9.34
CA CYS A 67 11.29 -3.26 8.01
C CYS A 67 10.89 -4.74 8.02
N PRO A 68 9.64 -5.09 7.64
CA PRO A 68 9.21 -6.48 7.52
C PRO A 68 10.01 -7.32 6.50
N LEU A 69 10.59 -6.67 5.48
CA LEU A 69 11.45 -7.35 4.50
C LEU A 69 12.85 -7.67 5.06
N ASN A 70 13.16 -7.18 6.26
CA ASN A 70 14.49 -7.29 6.88
C ASN A 70 15.59 -6.68 5.99
N ASN A 71 15.30 -5.52 5.39
CA ASN A 71 16.23 -4.81 4.52
C ASN A 71 17.56 -4.52 5.23
N LEU A 72 18.68 -4.76 4.54
CA LEU A 72 20.04 -4.58 5.04
C LEU A 72 20.43 -3.08 5.07
N ILE A 73 19.65 -2.30 5.82
CA ILE A 73 19.64 -0.84 5.80
C ILE A 73 21.01 -0.23 6.17
N PRO A 74 21.68 -0.64 7.25
CA PRO A 74 23.00 -0.10 7.59
C PRO A 74 24.02 -0.32 6.47
N GLU A 75 24.02 -1.52 5.87
CA GLU A 75 24.99 -1.89 4.83
C GLU A 75 24.83 -1.04 3.56
N TRP A 76 23.61 -0.89 3.04
CA TRP A 76 23.45 -0.09 1.84
C TRP A 76 23.52 1.42 2.09
N ASN A 77 23.24 1.91 3.32
CA ASN A 77 23.53 3.28 3.70
C ASN A 77 25.04 3.58 3.68
N ASP A 78 25.87 2.67 4.19
CA ASP A 78 27.31 2.79 4.11
C ASP A 78 27.82 2.85 2.67
N LEU A 79 27.30 1.98 1.82
CA LEU A 79 27.65 1.95 0.39
C LEU A 79 27.23 3.24 -0.33
N VAL A 80 26.06 3.80 -0.03
CA VAL A 80 25.59 5.09 -0.58
C VAL A 80 26.52 6.19 -0.12
N TYR A 81 26.87 6.28 1.17
CA TYR A 81 27.79 7.27 1.69
C TYR A 81 29.14 7.27 0.94
N HIS A 82 29.67 6.08 0.66
CA HIS A 82 30.91 5.93 -0.09
C HIS A 82 30.77 6.02 -1.61
N GLY A 83 29.61 6.38 -2.13
CA GLY A 83 29.33 6.51 -3.56
C GLY A 83 29.30 5.20 -4.33
N LYS A 84 29.20 4.05 -3.64
CA LYS A 84 29.17 2.70 -4.22
C LYS A 84 27.74 2.27 -4.56
N TRP A 85 27.09 3.03 -5.43
CA TRP A 85 25.67 2.92 -5.73
C TRP A 85 25.23 1.55 -6.30
N GLU A 86 26.05 0.96 -7.19
CA GLU A 86 25.75 -0.36 -7.76
C GLU A 86 25.79 -1.45 -6.70
N LEU A 87 26.77 -1.41 -5.79
CA LEU A 87 26.82 -2.33 -4.67
C LEU A 87 25.66 -2.12 -3.68
N ALA A 88 25.25 -0.85 -3.46
CA ALA A 88 24.07 -0.54 -2.65
C ALA A 88 22.79 -1.13 -3.28
N MET A 89 22.64 -1.06 -4.61
CA MET A 89 21.55 -1.72 -5.32
C MET A 89 21.56 -3.24 -5.08
N HIS A 90 22.70 -3.91 -5.22
CA HIS A 90 22.80 -5.34 -4.98
C HIS A 90 22.42 -5.73 -3.55
N ARG A 91 22.80 -4.89 -2.57
CA ARG A 91 22.43 -5.10 -1.16
C ARG A 91 20.93 -4.91 -0.93
N LEU A 92 20.34 -3.88 -1.51
CA LEU A 92 18.92 -3.61 -1.43
C LEU A 92 18.10 -4.74 -2.09
N MET A 93 18.48 -5.14 -3.30
CA MET A 93 17.79 -6.18 -4.06
C MET A 93 17.90 -7.59 -3.44
N ALA A 94 18.84 -7.81 -2.51
CA ALA A 94 18.96 -9.09 -1.79
C ALA A 94 17.75 -9.39 -0.91
N THR A 95 17.10 -8.37 -0.36
CA THR A 95 15.96 -8.51 0.56
C THR A 95 14.66 -7.90 0.03
N ASN A 96 14.76 -6.94 -0.89
CA ASN A 96 13.62 -6.27 -1.50
C ASN A 96 13.76 -6.22 -3.02
N ARG A 97 12.94 -7.01 -3.73
CA ARG A 97 12.95 -7.06 -5.19
C ARG A 97 12.18 -5.92 -5.86
N PHE A 98 11.41 -5.13 -5.09
CA PHE A 98 10.54 -4.06 -5.60
C PHE A 98 10.75 -2.74 -4.87
N PRO A 99 12.01 -2.25 -4.77
CA PRO A 99 12.30 -1.02 -4.02
C PRO A 99 11.69 0.22 -4.66
N GLU A 100 11.42 0.23 -5.97
CA GLU A 100 10.70 1.30 -6.65
C GLU A 100 9.27 1.50 -6.14
N PHE A 101 8.62 0.45 -5.64
CA PHE A 101 7.29 0.55 -5.04
C PHE A 101 7.38 0.94 -3.56
N THR A 102 8.24 0.26 -2.79
CA THR A 102 8.34 0.51 -1.35
C THR A 102 8.87 1.89 -1.03
N SER A 103 9.81 2.41 -1.80
CA SER A 103 10.34 3.77 -1.62
C SER A 103 9.30 4.87 -1.86
N ARG A 104 8.22 4.58 -2.61
CA ARG A 104 7.13 5.53 -2.87
C ARG A 104 5.95 5.39 -1.94
N VAL A 105 5.55 4.14 -1.62
CA VAL A 105 4.25 3.90 -0.96
C VAL A 105 4.36 3.27 0.43
N CYS A 106 5.55 2.88 0.90
CA CYS A 106 5.74 2.40 2.26
C CYS A 106 5.77 3.58 3.25
N PRO A 107 5.08 3.49 4.42
CA PRO A 107 5.10 4.55 5.42
C PRO A 107 6.43 4.67 6.17
N ALA A 108 7.47 3.90 5.78
CA ALA A 108 8.81 3.89 6.34
C ALA A 108 8.87 3.45 7.82
N LEU A 109 8.36 2.24 8.10
CA LEU A 109 8.46 1.60 9.43
C LEU A 109 9.90 1.56 9.96
N CYS A 110 10.87 1.43 9.05
CA CYS A 110 12.30 1.47 9.35
C CYS A 110 12.76 2.81 9.95
N GLU A 111 12.23 3.93 9.46
CA GLU A 111 12.54 5.27 10.01
C GLU A 111 11.92 5.46 11.39
N ALA A 112 10.69 4.98 11.59
CA ALA A 112 10.00 5.06 12.88
C ALA A 112 10.70 4.26 13.99
N ALA A 113 11.41 3.17 13.62
CA ALA A 113 12.16 2.30 14.52
C ALA A 113 13.68 2.59 14.52
N CYS A 114 14.13 3.65 13.83
CA CYS A 114 15.55 3.97 13.73
C CYS A 114 16.13 4.42 15.08
N THR A 115 17.17 3.74 15.57
CA THR A 115 17.88 4.09 16.82
C THR A 115 18.44 5.52 16.78
N CYS A 116 18.91 5.98 15.59
CA CYS A 116 19.33 7.37 15.43
C CYS A 116 18.17 8.34 15.73
N GLY A 117 16.95 7.97 15.34
CA GLY A 117 15.74 8.76 15.64
C GLY A 117 15.43 8.84 17.15
N ASP A 118 15.64 7.74 17.88
CA ASP A 118 15.47 7.70 19.33
C ASP A 118 16.53 8.55 20.06
N VAL A 119 17.79 8.41 19.67
CA VAL A 119 18.92 9.10 20.31
C VAL A 119 18.97 10.59 20.00
N THR A 120 18.68 11.00 18.76
CA THR A 120 18.86 12.38 18.28
C THR A 120 17.56 13.13 18.00
N GLY A 121 16.41 12.47 18.15
CA GLY A 121 15.10 12.99 17.72
C GLY A 121 14.90 13.01 16.20
N SER A 122 15.86 12.47 15.40
CA SER A 122 15.88 12.63 13.95
C SER A 122 16.44 11.38 13.26
N SER A 123 15.54 10.52 12.72
CA SER A 123 15.91 9.28 12.03
C SER A 123 16.73 9.51 10.76
N VAL A 124 17.37 8.46 10.26
CA VAL A 124 17.97 8.43 8.92
C VAL A 124 16.84 8.41 7.87
N THR A 125 17.03 9.08 6.74
CA THR A 125 16.07 9.12 5.61
C THR A 125 16.14 7.84 4.78
N VAL A 126 15.72 6.74 5.39
CA VAL A 126 15.89 5.38 4.83
C VAL A 126 15.11 5.21 3.52
N ARG A 127 13.87 5.69 3.49
CA ARG A 127 13.00 5.60 2.31
C ARG A 127 13.57 6.37 1.12
N GLU A 128 14.13 7.55 1.36
CA GLU A 128 14.74 8.36 0.30
C GLU A 128 16.07 7.77 -0.18
N ASN A 129 16.85 7.16 0.71
CA ASN A 129 18.04 6.41 0.33
C ASN A 129 17.67 5.22 -0.58
N GLU A 130 16.63 4.48 -0.21
CA GLU A 130 16.08 3.38 -1.02
C GLU A 130 15.65 3.87 -2.41
N HIS A 131 14.91 4.98 -2.48
CA HIS A 131 14.50 5.61 -3.73
C HIS A 131 15.71 6.02 -4.58
N ALA A 132 16.68 6.71 -4.00
CA ALA A 132 17.87 7.15 -4.72
C ALA A 132 18.70 5.98 -5.28
N ILE A 133 18.79 4.86 -4.55
CA ILE A 133 19.46 3.65 -5.01
C ILE A 133 18.75 3.08 -6.24
N VAL A 134 17.45 2.85 -6.17
CA VAL A 134 16.72 2.21 -7.27
C VAL A 134 16.61 3.09 -8.51
N GLU A 135 16.36 4.40 -8.35
CA GLU A 135 16.31 5.31 -9.49
C GLU A 135 17.67 5.48 -10.16
N THR A 136 18.76 5.52 -9.37
CA THR A 136 20.11 5.49 -9.92
C THR A 136 20.35 4.20 -10.70
N ALA A 137 19.90 3.06 -10.19
CA ALA A 137 20.07 1.76 -10.87
C ALA A 137 19.35 1.71 -12.23
N TYR A 138 18.12 2.20 -12.29
CA TYR A 138 17.38 2.34 -13.56
C TYR A 138 18.08 3.32 -14.52
N ALA A 139 18.45 4.51 -14.05
CA ALA A 139 19.10 5.54 -14.86
C ALA A 139 20.47 5.09 -15.44
N LYS A 140 21.19 4.21 -14.69
CA LYS A 140 22.49 3.67 -15.11
C LYS A 140 22.38 2.35 -15.89
N GLY A 141 21.17 1.80 -16.07
CA GLY A 141 20.96 0.51 -16.75
C GLY A 141 21.50 -0.69 -15.96
N TRP A 142 21.59 -0.59 -14.62
CA TRP A 142 22.01 -1.70 -13.77
C TRP A 142 20.86 -2.66 -13.46
N MET A 143 19.61 -2.21 -13.61
CA MET A 143 18.43 -3.07 -13.55
C MET A 143 18.33 -3.89 -14.83
N LYS A 144 19.10 -5.00 -14.86
CA LYS A 144 19.22 -5.87 -16.02
C LYS A 144 18.23 -7.01 -15.97
N VAL A 145 17.80 -7.48 -17.15
CA VAL A 145 17.08 -8.74 -17.32
C VAL A 145 18.01 -9.89 -16.97
N THR A 146 17.63 -10.71 -16.00
CA THR A 146 18.43 -11.84 -15.49
C THR A 146 17.56 -13.09 -15.44
N PRO A 147 17.32 -13.78 -16.57
CA PRO A 147 16.51 -14.99 -16.59
C PRO A 147 17.19 -16.10 -15.77
N PRO A 148 16.44 -17.03 -15.20
CA PRO A 148 17.01 -18.13 -14.45
C PRO A 148 17.93 -18.97 -15.34
N PRO A 149 19.07 -19.47 -14.80
CA PRO A 149 20.06 -20.21 -15.58
C PRO A 149 19.54 -21.57 -16.06
N ALA A 150 18.52 -22.11 -15.40
CA ALA A 150 17.88 -23.38 -15.76
C ALA A 150 16.41 -23.36 -15.36
N ARG A 151 15.57 -24.04 -16.13
CA ARG A 151 14.15 -24.27 -15.80
C ARG A 151 13.98 -25.60 -15.07
N THR A 152 13.12 -25.61 -14.05
CA THR A 152 12.84 -26.81 -13.22
C THR A 152 11.90 -27.79 -13.89
N GLY A 153 11.19 -27.37 -14.93
CA GLY A 153 10.11 -28.13 -15.55
C GLY A 153 8.79 -28.08 -14.78
N LYS A 154 8.73 -27.30 -13.68
CA LYS A 154 7.50 -27.07 -12.90
C LYS A 154 6.83 -25.78 -13.30
N SER A 155 5.48 -25.79 -13.24
CA SER A 155 4.62 -24.67 -13.62
C SER A 155 3.77 -24.19 -12.44
N VAL A 156 3.66 -22.86 -12.27
CA VAL A 156 2.88 -22.25 -11.17
C VAL A 156 1.94 -21.20 -11.73
N ALA A 157 0.66 -21.28 -11.35
CA ALA A 157 -0.32 -20.24 -11.57
C ALA A 157 -0.37 -19.30 -10.34
N VAL A 158 -0.24 -18.00 -10.58
CA VAL A 158 -0.40 -16.95 -9.56
C VAL A 158 -1.68 -16.17 -9.87
N ILE A 159 -2.66 -16.20 -8.97
CA ILE A 159 -3.96 -15.57 -9.17
C ILE A 159 -4.00 -14.23 -8.44
N GLY A 160 -3.94 -13.15 -9.22
CA GLY A 160 -3.80 -11.77 -8.75
C GLY A 160 -2.38 -11.22 -8.90
N SER A 161 -2.28 -10.00 -9.40
CA SER A 161 -1.02 -9.32 -9.76
C SER A 161 -0.65 -8.18 -8.81
N GLY A 162 -1.24 -8.13 -7.61
CA GLY A 162 -0.85 -7.17 -6.58
C GLY A 162 0.57 -7.43 -6.04
N PRO A 163 1.05 -6.64 -5.08
CA PRO A 163 2.42 -6.79 -4.55
C PRO A 163 2.80 -8.21 -4.16
N SER A 164 1.90 -8.96 -3.51
CA SER A 164 2.16 -10.35 -3.12
C SER A 164 2.30 -11.28 -4.33
N GLY A 165 1.42 -11.14 -5.33
CA GLY A 165 1.48 -11.94 -6.56
C GLY A 165 2.73 -11.66 -7.38
N LEU A 166 3.13 -10.39 -7.54
CA LEU A 166 4.37 -10.01 -8.19
C LEU A 166 5.59 -10.59 -7.46
N SER A 167 5.57 -10.55 -6.12
CA SER A 167 6.65 -11.11 -5.30
C SER A 167 6.75 -12.64 -5.45
N VAL A 168 5.62 -13.35 -5.38
CA VAL A 168 5.57 -14.81 -5.66
C VAL A 168 6.17 -15.11 -7.04
N ALA A 169 5.71 -14.39 -8.05
CA ALA A 169 6.12 -14.62 -9.44
C ALA A 169 7.62 -14.42 -9.63
N GLU A 170 8.16 -13.33 -9.08
CA GLU A 170 9.60 -13.00 -9.15
C GLU A 170 10.46 -14.09 -8.50
N TYR A 171 10.17 -14.48 -7.24
CA TYR A 171 10.97 -15.46 -6.52
C TYR A 171 10.87 -16.87 -7.14
N LEU A 172 9.69 -17.30 -7.57
CA LEU A 172 9.52 -18.58 -8.25
C LEU A 172 10.21 -18.62 -9.63
N ASN A 173 10.16 -17.51 -10.37
CA ASN A 173 10.86 -17.41 -11.64
C ASN A 173 12.39 -17.47 -11.45
N ILE A 174 12.94 -16.74 -10.48
CA ILE A 174 14.38 -16.81 -10.13
C ILE A 174 14.79 -18.26 -9.82
N ARG A 175 13.92 -19.00 -9.18
CA ARG A 175 14.14 -20.42 -8.84
C ARG A 175 14.08 -21.33 -10.06
N GLY A 176 13.57 -20.84 -11.19
CA GLY A 176 13.50 -21.56 -12.46
C GLY A 176 12.13 -22.17 -12.78
N HIS A 177 11.09 -21.93 -11.98
CA HIS A 177 9.74 -22.38 -12.30
C HIS A 177 9.16 -21.57 -13.46
N ALA A 178 8.29 -22.19 -14.27
CA ALA A 178 7.47 -21.48 -15.24
C ALA A 178 6.30 -20.82 -14.51
N VAL A 179 6.19 -19.50 -14.58
CA VAL A 179 5.18 -18.74 -13.81
C VAL A 179 4.24 -18.01 -14.76
N THR A 180 2.93 -18.21 -14.58
CA THR A 180 1.88 -17.43 -15.24
C THR A 180 1.07 -16.67 -14.18
N VAL A 181 1.01 -15.36 -14.31
CA VAL A 181 0.22 -14.48 -13.44
C VAL A 181 -1.10 -14.14 -14.13
N PHE A 182 -2.21 -14.45 -13.49
CA PHE A 182 -3.57 -14.13 -13.95
C PHE A 182 -4.08 -12.91 -13.23
N GLU A 183 -4.54 -11.90 -13.97
CA GLU A 183 -5.12 -10.68 -13.43
C GLU A 183 -6.50 -10.43 -14.05
N ARG A 184 -7.50 -10.19 -13.21
CA ARG A 184 -8.86 -9.88 -13.67
C ARG A 184 -8.99 -8.51 -14.34
N ALA A 185 -8.15 -7.55 -13.93
CA ALA A 185 -8.11 -6.23 -14.54
C ALA A 185 -7.37 -6.22 -15.88
N ASP A 186 -7.51 -5.15 -16.63
CA ASP A 186 -6.83 -4.91 -17.91
C ASP A 186 -5.34 -4.58 -17.77
N ARG A 187 -4.87 -4.24 -16.56
CA ARG A 187 -3.47 -3.92 -16.24
C ARG A 187 -3.00 -4.64 -14.99
N ILE A 188 -1.72 -4.98 -14.98
CA ILE A 188 -1.02 -5.64 -13.89
C ILE A 188 -0.68 -4.63 -12.78
N GLY A 189 -0.72 -5.07 -11.51
CA GLY A 189 -0.28 -4.29 -10.36
C GLY A 189 -1.27 -4.23 -9.19
N GLY A 190 -2.52 -4.68 -9.40
CA GLY A 190 -3.54 -4.64 -8.35
C GLY A 190 -3.75 -3.24 -7.78
N LEU A 191 -3.63 -3.06 -6.44
CA LEU A 191 -3.78 -1.75 -5.82
C LEU A 191 -2.64 -0.77 -6.18
N LEU A 192 -1.45 -1.21 -6.54
CA LEU A 192 -0.40 -0.33 -7.07
C LEU A 192 -0.85 0.38 -8.35
N MET A 193 -1.58 -0.34 -9.21
CA MET A 193 -2.10 0.19 -10.47
C MET A 193 -3.31 1.09 -10.25
N TYR A 194 -4.34 0.58 -9.55
CA TYR A 194 -5.65 1.22 -9.52
C TYR A 194 -6.12 1.74 -8.15
N GLY A 195 -5.49 1.31 -7.05
CA GLY A 195 -5.83 1.78 -5.70
C GLY A 195 -5.01 2.98 -5.24
N ILE A 196 -3.77 3.10 -5.73
CA ILE A 196 -2.88 4.21 -5.42
C ILE A 196 -2.93 5.21 -6.58
N PRO A 197 -3.21 6.50 -6.34
CA PRO A 197 -3.30 7.49 -7.41
C PRO A 197 -1.94 7.75 -8.08
N ASN A 198 -1.99 8.24 -9.33
CA ASN A 198 -0.80 8.44 -10.16
C ASN A 198 0.20 9.44 -9.53
N MET A 199 -0.29 10.49 -8.85
CA MET A 199 0.57 11.47 -8.20
C MET A 199 1.37 10.93 -7.00
N LYS A 200 1.04 9.73 -6.50
CA LYS A 200 1.79 9.04 -5.44
C LYS A 200 2.68 7.92 -5.99
N LEU A 201 2.28 7.30 -7.08
CA LEU A 201 3.02 6.27 -7.80
C LEU A 201 2.67 6.34 -9.30
N GLU A 202 3.53 6.94 -10.09
CA GLU A 202 3.36 6.96 -11.55
C GLU A 202 3.39 5.55 -12.15
N LYS A 203 2.46 5.26 -13.06
CA LYS A 203 2.24 3.89 -13.56
C LYS A 203 3.35 3.38 -14.47
N ASN A 204 4.14 4.29 -15.08
CA ASN A 204 5.37 3.95 -15.80
C ASN A 204 6.40 3.21 -14.92
N VAL A 205 6.39 3.46 -13.58
CA VAL A 205 7.25 2.76 -12.61
C VAL A 205 6.88 1.28 -12.52
N ILE A 206 5.58 0.96 -12.59
CA ILE A 206 5.10 -0.43 -12.63
C ILE A 206 5.47 -1.05 -13.98
N GLU A 207 5.21 -0.36 -15.08
CA GLU A 207 5.44 -0.87 -16.43
C GLU A 207 6.92 -1.20 -16.69
N ARG A 208 7.87 -0.36 -16.22
CA ARG A 208 9.30 -0.66 -16.39
C ARG A 208 9.73 -1.92 -15.65
N ARG A 209 9.14 -2.22 -14.47
CA ARG A 209 9.38 -3.47 -13.73
C ARG A 209 8.79 -4.66 -14.46
N LEU A 210 7.57 -4.56 -14.94
CA LEU A 210 6.90 -5.64 -15.67
C LEU A 210 7.67 -6.02 -16.95
N LYS A 211 8.25 -5.05 -17.67
CA LYS A 211 9.08 -5.32 -18.84
C LYS A 211 10.29 -6.22 -18.51
N ILE A 212 10.92 -5.99 -17.35
CA ILE A 212 12.02 -6.84 -16.87
C ILE A 212 11.50 -8.24 -16.57
N MET A 213 10.45 -8.36 -15.75
CA MET A 213 9.87 -9.65 -15.35
C MET A 213 9.40 -10.47 -16.57
N GLN A 214 8.77 -9.83 -17.55
CA GLN A 214 8.37 -10.48 -18.80
C GLN A 214 9.58 -10.99 -19.60
N ALA A 215 10.62 -10.17 -19.71
CA ALA A 215 11.86 -10.55 -20.42
C ALA A 215 12.62 -11.69 -19.69
N GLU A 216 12.42 -11.85 -18.38
CA GLU A 216 12.93 -12.97 -17.58
C GLU A 216 12.07 -14.24 -17.70
N GLY A 217 10.94 -14.16 -18.40
CA GLY A 217 10.09 -15.31 -18.76
C GLY A 217 8.86 -15.51 -17.88
N ILE A 218 8.44 -14.52 -17.11
CA ILE A 218 7.14 -14.53 -16.43
C ILE A 218 6.05 -14.17 -17.44
N GLU A 219 5.02 -14.98 -17.52
CA GLU A 219 3.84 -14.72 -18.36
C GLU A 219 2.80 -13.95 -17.55
N PHE A 220 2.25 -12.87 -18.13
CA PHE A 220 1.14 -12.11 -17.55
C PHE A 220 -0.08 -12.19 -18.45
N ARG A 221 -1.22 -12.60 -17.89
CA ARG A 221 -2.51 -12.68 -18.56
C ARG A 221 -3.52 -11.76 -17.88
N THR A 222 -3.87 -10.68 -18.54
CA THR A 222 -4.89 -9.71 -18.07
C THR A 222 -6.28 -10.07 -18.57
N ASN A 223 -7.31 -9.46 -17.97
CA ASN A 223 -8.73 -9.75 -18.26
C ASN A 223 -9.10 -11.24 -18.03
N MET A 224 -8.43 -11.86 -17.07
CA MET A 224 -8.59 -13.26 -16.70
C MET A 224 -9.14 -13.37 -15.27
N ASP A 225 -10.44 -13.34 -15.13
CA ASP A 225 -11.13 -13.44 -13.83
C ASP A 225 -11.29 -14.92 -13.42
N VAL A 226 -10.26 -15.45 -12.79
CA VAL A 226 -10.21 -16.84 -12.34
C VAL A 226 -11.15 -17.05 -11.15
N GLY A 227 -12.01 -18.05 -11.24
CA GLY A 227 -13.11 -18.30 -10.31
C GLY A 227 -14.41 -17.57 -10.69
N GLY A 228 -14.32 -16.63 -11.64
CA GLY A 228 -15.46 -16.02 -12.34
C GLY A 228 -15.57 -16.57 -13.76
N ALA A 229 -15.10 -15.81 -14.75
CA ALA A 229 -15.17 -16.20 -16.16
C ALA A 229 -14.18 -17.31 -16.55
N VAL A 230 -13.08 -17.48 -15.79
CA VAL A 230 -12.06 -18.51 -16.00
C VAL A 230 -12.23 -19.61 -14.96
N SER A 231 -12.29 -20.87 -15.39
CA SER A 231 -12.50 -22.02 -14.51
C SER A 231 -11.31 -22.24 -13.57
N ALA A 232 -11.57 -22.30 -12.26
CA ALA A 232 -10.56 -22.67 -11.26
C ALA A 232 -10.10 -24.14 -11.46
N GLU A 233 -10.99 -25.04 -11.88
CA GLU A 233 -10.67 -26.44 -12.17
C GLU A 233 -9.69 -26.57 -13.35
N GLU A 234 -9.87 -25.79 -14.42
CA GLU A 234 -8.93 -25.76 -15.55
C GLU A 234 -7.54 -25.31 -15.12
N ILE A 235 -7.47 -24.29 -14.25
CA ILE A 235 -6.19 -23.83 -13.67
C ILE A 235 -5.57 -24.93 -12.81
N LEU A 236 -6.34 -25.56 -11.93
CA LEU A 236 -5.86 -26.65 -11.11
C LEU A 236 -5.32 -27.83 -11.95
N ASN A 237 -5.96 -28.15 -13.05
CA ASN A 237 -5.51 -29.26 -13.91
C ASN A 237 -4.31 -28.91 -14.78
N SER A 238 -4.04 -27.63 -15.02
CA SER A 238 -3.00 -27.16 -15.94
C SER A 238 -1.65 -26.84 -15.27
N TYR A 239 -1.63 -26.63 -13.94
CA TYR A 239 -0.44 -26.21 -13.23
C TYR A 239 -0.05 -27.16 -12.09
N ASP A 240 1.26 -27.25 -11.79
CA ASP A 240 1.78 -28.09 -10.69
C ASP A 240 1.46 -27.49 -9.31
N ALA A 241 1.34 -26.14 -9.21
CA ALA A 241 0.88 -25.44 -8.02
C ALA A 241 0.11 -24.16 -8.38
N VAL A 242 -0.76 -23.69 -7.46
CA VAL A 242 -1.55 -22.47 -7.60
C VAL A 242 -1.36 -21.61 -6.35
N VAL A 243 -1.15 -20.30 -6.53
CA VAL A 243 -1.03 -19.35 -5.42
C VAL A 243 -2.11 -18.27 -5.53
N LEU A 244 -2.96 -18.17 -4.52
CA LEU A 244 -4.04 -17.18 -4.46
C LEU A 244 -3.51 -15.89 -3.82
N CYS A 245 -3.48 -14.80 -4.61
CA CYS A 245 -2.93 -13.49 -4.26
C CYS A 245 -3.91 -12.35 -4.54
N CYS A 246 -5.23 -12.60 -4.44
CA CYS A 246 -6.27 -11.66 -4.89
C CYS A 246 -6.48 -10.46 -3.94
N GLY A 247 -5.78 -10.42 -2.81
CA GLY A 247 -5.88 -9.35 -1.82
C GLY A 247 -7.13 -9.41 -0.95
N ALA A 248 -7.34 -8.38 -0.14
CA ALA A 248 -8.54 -8.16 0.67
C ALA A 248 -9.36 -7.07 -0.01
N LYS A 249 -10.33 -7.45 -0.82
CA LYS A 249 -11.12 -6.51 -1.65
C LYS A 249 -12.57 -6.35 -1.22
N LYS A 250 -13.06 -7.13 -0.25
CA LYS A 250 -14.39 -6.95 0.32
C LYS A 250 -14.40 -5.69 1.17
N ALA A 251 -14.85 -4.57 0.60
CA ALA A 251 -14.90 -3.29 1.28
C ALA A 251 -15.84 -3.36 2.50
N ARG A 252 -15.46 -2.65 3.57
CA ARG A 252 -16.35 -2.40 4.71
C ARG A 252 -17.36 -1.36 4.30
N ASP A 253 -18.63 -1.73 4.31
CA ASP A 253 -19.75 -0.83 3.96
C ASP A 253 -20.39 -0.21 5.22
N LEU A 254 -21.19 0.83 5.01
CA LEU A 254 -21.99 1.50 6.02
C LEU A 254 -23.45 1.06 5.87
N ASN A 255 -23.99 0.48 6.94
CA ASN A 255 -25.41 0.10 6.99
C ASN A 255 -26.23 1.29 7.56
N VAL A 256 -26.44 2.30 6.72
CA VAL A 256 -27.16 3.54 7.09
C VAL A 256 -28.21 3.89 6.04
N PRO A 257 -29.30 4.59 6.41
CA PRO A 257 -30.30 5.07 5.45
C PRO A 257 -29.63 5.89 4.34
N GLY A 258 -30.15 5.78 3.12
CA GLY A 258 -29.68 6.52 1.95
C GLY A 258 -28.32 6.05 1.39
N ARG A 259 -27.76 4.92 1.86
CA ARG A 259 -26.50 4.35 1.35
C ARG A 259 -26.51 4.10 -0.17
N ASP A 260 -27.67 3.87 -0.72
CA ASP A 260 -27.94 3.63 -2.14
C ASP A 260 -28.05 4.92 -3.00
N ALA A 261 -27.77 6.10 -2.43
CA ALA A 261 -27.81 7.37 -3.17
C ALA A 261 -26.77 7.38 -4.31
N ASN A 262 -27.16 7.89 -5.48
CA ASN A 262 -26.26 8.19 -6.58
C ASN A 262 -25.23 9.24 -6.11
N GLY A 263 -23.95 8.87 -6.12
CA GLY A 263 -22.85 9.71 -5.59
C GLY A 263 -22.19 9.15 -4.33
N VAL A 264 -22.69 8.03 -3.76
CA VAL A 264 -22.01 7.31 -2.67
C VAL A 264 -21.26 6.11 -3.24
N HIS A 265 -19.94 6.16 -3.21
CA HIS A 265 -19.05 5.16 -3.80
C HIS A 265 -18.05 4.61 -2.78
N PHE A 266 -17.52 3.41 -3.03
CA PHE A 266 -16.32 2.99 -2.32
C PHE A 266 -15.10 3.77 -2.82
N ALA A 267 -14.18 4.07 -1.92
CA ALA A 267 -12.96 4.83 -2.24
C ALA A 267 -12.13 4.16 -3.35
N VAL A 268 -12.01 2.84 -3.33
CA VAL A 268 -11.24 2.11 -4.37
C VAL A 268 -11.91 2.19 -5.74
N ASP A 269 -13.24 2.20 -5.81
CA ASP A 269 -13.95 2.36 -7.09
C ASP A 269 -13.71 3.77 -7.68
N TYR A 270 -13.75 4.78 -6.82
CA TYR A 270 -13.40 6.14 -7.20
C TYR A 270 -11.96 6.23 -7.73
N LEU A 271 -10.97 5.79 -6.95
CA LEU A 271 -9.56 5.85 -7.33
C LEU A 271 -9.27 5.03 -8.60
N THR A 272 -9.92 3.86 -8.74
CA THR A 272 -9.83 3.02 -9.94
C THR A 272 -10.39 3.76 -11.16
N SER A 273 -11.58 4.36 -11.06
CA SER A 273 -12.22 5.04 -12.18
C SER A 273 -11.38 6.23 -12.67
N VAL A 274 -10.82 7.01 -11.74
CA VAL A 274 -9.99 8.18 -12.05
C VAL A 274 -8.67 7.74 -12.70
N THR A 275 -7.96 6.78 -12.09
CA THR A 275 -6.68 6.31 -12.63
C THR A 275 -6.87 5.65 -14.00
N LYS A 276 -7.95 4.86 -14.18
CA LYS A 276 -8.23 4.22 -15.45
C LYS A 276 -8.52 5.23 -16.56
N SER A 277 -9.36 6.23 -16.31
CA SER A 277 -9.67 7.29 -17.28
C SER A 277 -8.44 8.14 -17.62
N LEU A 278 -7.60 8.45 -16.62
CA LEU A 278 -6.31 9.12 -16.85
C LEU A 278 -5.43 8.32 -17.82
N LEU A 279 -5.26 7.02 -17.58
CA LEU A 279 -4.36 6.17 -18.38
C LEU A 279 -4.92 5.81 -19.76
N ASP A 280 -6.24 5.68 -19.89
CA ASP A 280 -6.88 5.28 -21.14
C ASP A 280 -7.00 6.45 -22.12
N SER A 281 -7.21 7.68 -21.63
CA SER A 281 -7.64 8.77 -22.48
C SER A 281 -7.26 10.18 -22.00
N ASP A 282 -6.49 10.31 -20.93
CA ASP A 282 -6.25 11.59 -20.25
C ASP A 282 -7.59 12.32 -19.94
N PHE A 283 -8.54 11.54 -19.36
CA PHE A 283 -9.91 11.95 -19.00
C PHE A 283 -10.85 12.27 -20.18
N ALA A 284 -10.44 12.11 -21.42
CA ALA A 284 -11.29 12.42 -22.58
C ALA A 284 -12.50 11.47 -22.73
N ASP A 285 -12.47 10.28 -22.10
CA ASP A 285 -13.56 9.29 -22.13
C ASP A 285 -14.76 9.64 -21.23
N GLY A 286 -14.60 10.59 -20.31
CA GLY A 286 -15.63 11.03 -19.37
C GLY A 286 -16.12 9.96 -18.40
N ARG A 287 -15.41 8.84 -18.24
CA ARG A 287 -15.82 7.70 -17.40
C ARG A 287 -15.42 7.82 -15.92
N ALA A 288 -14.51 8.73 -15.59
CA ALA A 288 -14.11 8.95 -14.21
C ALA A 288 -15.29 9.46 -13.37
N ILE A 289 -15.43 8.94 -12.16
CA ILE A 289 -16.25 9.58 -11.13
C ILE A 289 -15.65 10.97 -10.91
N ASN A 290 -16.44 12.02 -11.17
CA ASN A 290 -15.93 13.39 -11.26
C ASN A 290 -16.37 14.23 -10.07
N ALA A 291 -15.39 14.81 -9.35
CA ALA A 291 -15.59 15.69 -8.21
C ALA A 291 -15.62 17.20 -8.57
N ALA A 292 -15.41 17.57 -9.84
CA ALA A 292 -15.40 18.97 -10.27
C ALA A 292 -16.69 19.70 -9.91
N GLY A 293 -16.54 20.84 -9.22
CA GLY A 293 -17.67 21.69 -8.81
C GLY A 293 -18.57 21.08 -7.72
N LYS A 294 -18.14 20.00 -7.04
CA LYS A 294 -18.91 19.33 -6.00
C LYS A 294 -18.26 19.45 -4.63
N ASN A 295 -19.09 19.42 -3.59
CA ASN A 295 -18.63 19.20 -2.24
C ASN A 295 -18.47 17.68 -2.01
N VAL A 296 -17.37 17.28 -1.41
CA VAL A 296 -16.95 15.89 -1.26
C VAL A 296 -16.89 15.50 0.21
N LEU A 297 -17.49 14.36 0.55
CA LEU A 297 -17.37 13.73 1.86
C LEU A 297 -16.49 12.48 1.78
N VAL A 298 -15.42 12.42 2.56
CA VAL A 298 -14.58 11.23 2.69
C VAL A 298 -14.81 10.58 4.05
N ILE A 299 -15.09 9.28 4.08
CA ILE A 299 -15.41 8.55 5.31
C ILE A 299 -14.27 7.60 5.62
N GLY A 300 -13.39 7.99 6.53
CA GLY A 300 -12.17 7.31 6.95
C GLY A 300 -10.92 8.17 6.79
N GLY A 301 -10.14 8.29 7.86
CA GLY A 301 -8.95 9.16 7.94
C GLY A 301 -7.62 8.52 7.57
N GLY A 302 -7.62 7.27 7.05
CA GLY A 302 -6.40 6.55 6.66
C GLY A 302 -5.83 6.98 5.29
N ASP A 303 -4.77 6.28 4.83
CA ASP A 303 -4.07 6.58 3.57
C ASP A 303 -5.02 6.61 2.36
N THR A 304 -5.96 5.66 2.26
CA THR A 304 -6.96 5.64 1.17
C THR A 304 -7.86 6.88 1.18
N GLY A 305 -8.26 7.33 2.38
CA GLY A 305 -9.04 8.58 2.52
C GLY A 305 -8.23 9.80 2.07
N ASN A 306 -6.95 9.87 2.45
CA ASN A 306 -6.04 10.92 2.00
C ASN A 306 -5.85 10.89 0.47
N ASP A 307 -5.72 9.72 -0.13
CA ASP A 307 -5.62 9.54 -1.59
C ASP A 307 -6.90 10.04 -2.31
N CYS A 308 -8.09 9.80 -1.74
CA CYS A 308 -9.35 10.37 -2.24
C CYS A 308 -9.39 11.90 -2.14
N GLN A 309 -8.90 12.47 -1.03
CA GLN A 309 -8.82 13.92 -0.84
C GLN A 309 -7.95 14.56 -1.94
N GLY A 310 -6.71 14.09 -2.10
CA GLY A 310 -5.79 14.61 -3.10
C GLY A 310 -6.31 14.44 -4.54
N THR A 311 -7.02 13.36 -4.82
CA THR A 311 -7.65 13.11 -6.13
C THR A 311 -8.82 14.08 -6.39
N ALA A 312 -9.70 14.28 -5.41
CA ALA A 312 -10.84 15.20 -5.54
C ALA A 312 -10.40 16.67 -5.71
N LEU A 313 -9.32 17.08 -5.04
CA LEU A 313 -8.73 18.40 -5.19
C LEU A 313 -8.24 18.66 -6.61
N ARG A 314 -7.56 17.67 -7.23
CA ARG A 314 -7.09 17.72 -8.62
C ARG A 314 -8.21 17.76 -9.63
N GLN A 315 -9.34 17.16 -9.31
CA GLN A 315 -10.55 17.28 -10.14
C GLN A 315 -11.30 18.61 -9.95
N GLY A 316 -10.94 19.44 -8.97
CA GLY A 316 -11.56 20.75 -8.76
C GLY A 316 -12.80 20.72 -7.87
N CYS A 317 -12.83 19.91 -6.81
CA CYS A 317 -13.91 19.98 -5.81
C CYS A 317 -13.98 21.36 -5.15
N THR A 318 -15.19 21.75 -4.72
CA THR A 318 -15.48 23.07 -4.15
C THR A 318 -15.34 23.13 -2.64
N ASP A 319 -15.59 22.05 -1.94
CA ASP A 319 -15.29 21.85 -0.52
C ASP A 319 -15.02 20.38 -0.25
N LEU A 320 -14.34 20.07 0.85
CA LEU A 320 -14.02 18.71 1.24
C LEU A 320 -14.05 18.57 2.76
N MET A 321 -14.77 17.53 3.23
CA MET A 321 -14.78 17.09 4.62
C MET A 321 -14.35 15.63 4.70
N ALA A 322 -13.53 15.29 5.71
CA ALA A 322 -13.12 13.91 5.98
C ALA A 322 -13.52 13.52 7.41
N LEU A 323 -14.27 12.44 7.54
CA LEU A 323 -14.71 11.91 8.85
C LEU A 323 -13.71 10.91 9.39
N GLU A 324 -13.29 11.13 10.62
CA GLU A 324 -12.48 10.18 11.37
C GLU A 324 -13.24 9.73 12.61
N MET A 325 -13.47 8.41 12.70
CA MET A 325 -14.24 7.84 13.81
C MET A 325 -13.52 7.95 15.15
N MET A 326 -12.19 7.86 15.14
CA MET A 326 -11.37 7.87 16.34
C MET A 326 -11.06 9.31 16.80
N PRO A 327 -10.70 9.50 18.09
CA PRO A 327 -10.20 10.79 18.57
C PRO A 327 -8.94 11.24 17.80
N GLN A 328 -8.73 12.55 17.73
CA GLN A 328 -7.53 13.11 17.13
C GLN A 328 -6.28 12.59 17.88
N PRO A 329 -5.31 12.00 17.15
CA PRO A 329 -4.06 11.57 17.76
C PRO A 329 -3.28 12.75 18.37
N PRO A 330 -2.47 12.51 19.41
CA PRO A 330 -1.62 13.53 20.00
C PRO A 330 -0.53 13.99 19.00
N LYS A 331 0.03 15.18 19.20
CA LYS A 331 1.12 15.69 18.36
C LYS A 331 2.44 14.94 18.58
N GLU A 332 2.65 14.43 19.78
CA GLU A 332 3.86 13.69 20.20
C GLU A 332 3.48 12.32 20.74
N ARG A 333 4.45 11.41 20.84
CA ARG A 333 4.24 10.08 21.42
C ARG A 333 3.70 10.17 22.84
N ALA A 334 2.61 9.48 23.13
CA ALA A 334 2.12 9.30 24.48
C ALA A 334 3.00 8.29 25.26
N ALA A 335 2.98 8.35 26.58
CA ALA A 335 3.78 7.47 27.45
C ALA A 335 3.46 5.96 27.24
N ASN A 336 2.25 5.63 26.79
CA ASN A 336 1.83 4.27 26.46
C ASN A 336 2.10 3.86 25.00
N ASN A 337 2.88 4.67 24.26
CA ASN A 337 3.33 4.37 22.90
C ASN A 337 4.84 4.67 22.78
N PRO A 338 5.71 3.98 23.54
CA PRO A 338 7.14 4.24 23.55
C PRO A 338 7.81 3.77 22.23
N TRP A 339 8.97 4.34 21.93
CA TRP A 339 9.86 3.78 20.93
C TRP A 339 10.27 2.34 21.35
N PRO A 340 10.42 1.36 20.47
CA PRO A 340 10.38 1.45 19.00
C PRO A 340 9.00 1.13 18.37
N GLU A 341 7.90 1.25 19.10
CA GLU A 341 6.57 1.06 18.53
C GLU A 341 6.30 2.05 17.40
N TRP A 342 5.36 1.67 16.51
CA TRP A 342 4.86 2.61 15.51
C TRP A 342 4.24 3.85 16.18
N PRO A 343 4.63 5.09 15.78
CA PRO A 343 4.15 6.31 16.42
C PRO A 343 2.66 6.54 16.13
N LYS A 344 1.85 6.55 17.18
CA LYS A 344 0.42 6.91 17.14
C LYS A 344 0.26 8.41 17.35
N VAL A 345 0.76 9.19 16.39
CA VAL A 345 0.77 10.66 16.44
C VAL A 345 0.01 11.26 15.27
N LEU A 346 -0.43 12.51 15.43
CA LEU A 346 -1.07 13.26 14.35
C LEU A 346 -0.10 13.42 13.19
N LYS A 347 -0.49 12.92 12.02
CA LYS A 347 0.21 13.12 10.76
C LYS A 347 -0.65 13.99 9.84
N VAL A 348 -0.01 14.87 9.12
CA VAL A 348 -0.61 15.63 8.03
C VAL A 348 0.06 15.16 6.75
N ASP A 349 -0.67 14.46 5.91
CA ASP A 349 -0.19 13.94 4.65
C ASP A 349 -0.54 14.91 3.50
N TYR A 350 -0.17 14.57 2.27
CA TYR A 350 -0.25 15.45 1.12
C TYR A 350 -1.69 15.97 0.84
N GLY A 351 -2.71 15.11 0.92
CA GLY A 351 -4.11 15.52 0.66
C GLY A 351 -4.63 16.50 1.70
N GLN A 352 -4.31 16.30 3.00
CA GLN A 352 -4.64 17.28 4.03
C GLN A 352 -3.89 18.59 3.82
N THR A 353 -2.59 18.54 3.48
CA THR A 353 -1.78 19.74 3.19
C THR A 353 -2.37 20.54 2.03
N GLU A 354 -2.81 19.86 0.97
CA GLU A 354 -3.46 20.46 -0.19
C GLU A 354 -4.84 21.07 0.16
N CYS A 355 -5.65 20.39 1.00
CA CYS A 355 -6.90 20.94 1.52
C CYS A 355 -6.66 22.20 2.34
N ILE A 356 -5.68 22.20 3.26
CA ILE A 356 -5.33 23.35 4.07
C ILE A 356 -4.90 24.53 3.18
N ALA A 357 -4.08 24.28 2.17
CA ALA A 357 -3.63 25.32 1.25
C ALA A 357 -4.78 25.91 0.41
N LYS A 358 -5.74 25.07 -0.05
CA LYS A 358 -6.85 25.50 -0.92
C LYS A 358 -8.01 26.09 -0.15
N PHE A 359 -8.39 25.50 0.99
CA PHE A 359 -9.60 25.85 1.73
C PHE A 359 -9.34 26.55 3.07
N GLY A 360 -8.05 26.67 3.50
CA GLY A 360 -7.67 27.33 4.76
C GLY A 360 -7.96 26.50 6.03
N LYS A 361 -8.38 25.23 5.90
CA LYS A 361 -8.75 24.36 7.03
C LYS A 361 -8.32 22.91 6.80
N ASP A 362 -7.97 22.21 7.88
CA ASP A 362 -7.82 20.75 7.87
C ASP A 362 -9.19 20.12 7.58
N PRO A 363 -9.33 19.24 6.59
CA PRO A 363 -10.62 18.66 6.23
C PRO A 363 -11.16 17.67 7.26
N ARG A 364 -10.34 17.18 8.20
CA ARG A 364 -10.68 16.10 9.13
C ARG A 364 -11.55 16.60 10.29
N VAL A 365 -12.66 15.88 10.52
CA VAL A 365 -13.53 16.01 11.67
C VAL A 365 -13.47 14.70 12.47
N TYR A 366 -12.91 14.76 13.67
CA TYR A 366 -12.68 13.60 14.52
C TYR A 366 -13.91 13.23 15.35
N GLN A 367 -13.97 11.97 15.77
CA GLN A 367 -15.06 11.40 16.55
C GLN A 367 -16.41 11.58 15.84
N THR A 368 -16.45 11.32 14.54
CA THR A 368 -17.65 11.46 13.71
C THR A 368 -17.87 10.27 12.79
N THR A 369 -19.13 10.05 12.44
CA THR A 369 -19.54 9.07 11.42
C THR A 369 -20.79 9.54 10.70
N VAL A 370 -21.09 8.93 9.55
CA VAL A 370 -22.37 9.16 8.85
C VAL A 370 -23.50 8.43 9.59
N LYS A 371 -24.58 9.14 9.86
CA LYS A 371 -25.84 8.57 10.38
C LYS A 371 -26.81 8.26 9.25
N GLU A 372 -26.87 9.12 8.23
CA GLU A 372 -27.80 9.02 7.10
C GLU A 372 -27.26 9.81 5.92
N PHE A 373 -27.49 9.31 4.70
CA PHE A 373 -27.31 10.07 3.46
C PHE A 373 -28.65 10.61 2.97
N LEU A 374 -28.68 11.85 2.53
CA LEU A 374 -29.87 12.55 2.02
C LEU A 374 -29.89 12.49 0.50
N LYS A 375 -31.07 12.26 -0.06
CA LYS A 375 -31.27 12.14 -1.51
C LYS A 375 -32.35 13.11 -1.99
N ASP A 376 -32.22 13.59 -3.23
CA ASP A 376 -33.31 14.23 -3.95
C ASP A 376 -34.33 13.19 -4.50
N GLU A 377 -35.38 13.69 -5.17
CA GLU A 377 -36.41 12.84 -5.78
C GLU A 377 -35.86 11.95 -6.90
N ALA A 378 -34.74 12.33 -7.53
CA ALA A 378 -34.05 11.55 -8.54
C ALA A 378 -33.06 10.52 -7.96
N GLY A 379 -32.91 10.48 -6.63
CA GLY A 379 -32.02 9.57 -5.92
C GLY A 379 -30.56 10.06 -5.84
N ASN A 380 -30.26 11.30 -6.23
CA ASN A 380 -28.90 11.84 -6.15
C ASN A 380 -28.58 12.29 -4.74
N LEU A 381 -27.33 12.10 -4.32
CA LEU A 381 -26.82 12.56 -3.03
C LEU A 381 -26.88 14.09 -2.95
N THR A 382 -27.51 14.61 -1.92
CA THR A 382 -27.60 16.07 -1.63
C THR A 382 -26.88 16.46 -0.35
N GLY A 383 -26.64 15.50 0.56
CA GLY A 383 -25.94 15.75 1.80
C GLY A 383 -25.87 14.51 2.70
N ALA A 384 -25.28 14.68 3.86
CA ALA A 384 -25.20 13.65 4.88
C ALA A 384 -25.44 14.23 6.28
N VAL A 385 -26.20 13.50 7.09
CA VAL A 385 -26.32 13.76 8.52
C VAL A 385 -25.16 13.07 9.23
N ILE A 386 -24.31 13.87 9.87
CA ILE A 386 -23.11 13.41 10.56
C ILE A 386 -23.41 13.36 12.07
N ALA A 387 -23.10 12.23 12.69
CA ALA A 387 -23.24 12.03 14.14
C ALA A 387 -21.88 12.19 14.83
N TYR A 388 -21.88 12.89 15.96
CA TYR A 388 -20.73 12.89 16.87
C TYR A 388 -20.69 11.60 17.69
N LEU A 389 -19.46 11.14 17.93
CA LEU A 389 -19.16 9.90 18.66
C LEU A 389 -18.42 10.20 19.96
N LYS A 390 -18.57 9.32 20.94
CA LYS A 390 -17.74 9.30 22.15
C LYS A 390 -17.24 7.89 22.42
N PRO A 391 -16.06 7.72 23.04
CA PRO A 391 -15.60 6.42 23.47
C PRO A 391 -16.45 5.93 24.65
N GLU A 392 -16.91 4.68 24.59
CA GLU A 392 -17.60 4.00 25.66
C GLU A 392 -16.95 2.65 25.90
N LYS A 393 -16.60 2.39 27.15
CA LYS A 393 -15.94 1.14 27.55
C LYS A 393 -17.01 0.13 27.97
N ASP A 394 -17.03 -1.00 27.29
CA ASP A 394 -17.87 -2.14 27.66
C ASP A 394 -17.42 -2.68 29.05
N PRO A 395 -18.30 -2.73 30.05
CA PRO A 395 -17.94 -3.15 31.39
C PRO A 395 -17.58 -4.64 31.49
N GLU A 396 -18.10 -5.50 30.60
CA GLU A 396 -17.86 -6.94 30.63
C GLU A 396 -16.60 -7.34 29.89
N THR A 397 -16.40 -6.78 28.66
CA THR A 397 -15.26 -7.15 27.81
C THR A 397 -14.06 -6.22 27.98
N GLY A 398 -14.24 -5.05 28.60
CA GLY A 398 -13.23 -4.00 28.71
C GLY A 398 -12.87 -3.33 27.39
N ARG A 399 -13.55 -3.65 26.28
CA ARG A 399 -13.31 -3.06 24.95
C ARG A 399 -13.93 -1.68 24.88
N THR A 400 -13.20 -0.75 24.26
CA THR A 400 -13.72 0.59 23.95
C THR A 400 -14.33 0.58 22.57
N SER A 401 -15.59 1.01 22.45
CA SER A 401 -16.31 1.26 21.20
C SER A 401 -16.66 2.74 21.09
N MET A 402 -16.81 3.22 19.87
CA MET A 402 -17.27 4.58 19.59
C MET A 402 -18.80 4.55 19.43
N VAL A 403 -19.52 5.26 20.29
CA VAL A 403 -20.99 5.32 20.28
C VAL A 403 -21.50 6.72 19.99
N PRO A 404 -22.67 6.89 19.34
CA PRO A 404 -23.24 8.21 19.07
C PRO A 404 -23.55 8.98 20.38
N THR A 405 -23.24 10.27 20.39
CA THR A 405 -23.59 11.17 21.51
C THR A 405 -25.06 11.60 21.50
N GLY A 406 -25.72 11.48 20.36
CA GLY A 406 -27.03 12.02 20.07
C GLY A 406 -26.97 13.35 19.29
N GLU A 407 -25.87 14.07 19.34
CA GLU A 407 -25.66 15.29 18.57
C GLU A 407 -25.33 14.98 17.11
N THR A 408 -25.87 15.82 16.19
CA THR A 408 -25.65 15.68 14.75
C THR A 408 -25.50 17.05 14.09
N PHE A 409 -24.89 17.04 12.90
CA PHE A 409 -24.90 18.21 12.01
C PHE A 409 -25.08 17.77 10.55
N LEU A 410 -25.47 18.69 9.70
CA LEU A 410 -25.66 18.48 8.28
C LEU A 410 -24.40 18.93 7.50
N TYR A 411 -23.99 18.15 6.53
CA TYR A 411 -23.00 18.53 5.53
C TYR A 411 -23.57 18.32 4.13
N ASP A 412 -23.69 19.39 3.37
CA ASP A 412 -24.17 19.36 1.99
C ASP A 412 -23.06 18.82 1.08
N CYS A 413 -23.29 17.71 0.41
CA CYS A 413 -22.33 17.07 -0.49
C CYS A 413 -23.02 16.33 -1.62
N GLN A 414 -22.37 16.24 -2.77
CA GLN A 414 -22.85 15.56 -3.96
C GLN A 414 -22.05 14.29 -4.28
N LEU A 415 -20.93 14.10 -3.56
CA LEU A 415 -20.13 12.88 -3.60
C LEU A 415 -19.70 12.46 -2.20
N ALA A 416 -19.73 11.17 -1.93
CA ALA A 416 -19.21 10.57 -0.71
C ALA A 416 -18.38 9.34 -1.04
N PHE A 417 -17.19 9.23 -0.42
CA PHE A 417 -16.27 8.12 -0.63
C PHE A 417 -16.06 7.34 0.67
N ILE A 418 -16.46 6.05 0.67
CA ILE A 418 -16.30 5.17 1.83
C ILE A 418 -14.89 4.57 1.79
N ALA A 419 -14.01 5.06 2.68
CA ALA A 419 -12.63 4.64 2.87
C ALA A 419 -12.45 3.91 4.22
N ALA A 420 -13.43 3.09 4.62
CA ALA A 420 -13.49 2.43 5.93
C ALA A 420 -12.69 1.11 6.04
N GLY A 421 -11.84 0.81 5.04
CA GLY A 421 -11.02 -0.41 4.98
C GLY A 421 -11.81 -1.62 4.45
N PHE A 422 -11.24 -2.82 4.67
CA PHE A 422 -11.74 -4.08 4.12
C PHE A 422 -12.05 -5.11 5.22
N VAL A 423 -12.91 -6.07 4.91
CA VAL A 423 -13.36 -7.13 5.82
C VAL A 423 -12.99 -8.53 5.33
N GLY A 424 -11.89 -8.67 4.60
CA GLY A 424 -11.40 -9.93 4.05
C GLY A 424 -11.35 -9.94 2.52
N CYS A 425 -11.17 -11.13 1.94
CA CYS A 425 -11.19 -11.32 0.50
C CYS A 425 -12.62 -11.40 -0.05
N GLU A 426 -12.76 -11.24 -1.35
CA GLU A 426 -13.98 -11.61 -2.06
C GLU A 426 -14.08 -13.14 -2.07
N SER A 427 -15.20 -13.72 -1.64
CA SER A 427 -15.31 -15.17 -1.40
C SER A 427 -15.33 -16.00 -2.67
N TYR A 428 -15.79 -15.44 -3.81
CA TYR A 428 -16.03 -16.22 -5.04
C TYR A 428 -14.77 -16.98 -5.53
N VAL A 429 -13.56 -16.40 -5.37
CA VAL A 429 -12.31 -17.11 -5.72
C VAL A 429 -12.05 -18.24 -4.73
N ALA A 430 -12.25 -18.00 -3.43
CA ALA A 430 -12.08 -19.02 -2.41
C ALA A 430 -13.08 -20.18 -2.61
N ASP A 431 -14.34 -19.85 -2.92
CA ASP A 431 -15.39 -20.83 -3.21
C ASP A 431 -15.06 -21.64 -4.45
N ALA A 432 -14.58 -20.99 -5.53
CA ALA A 432 -14.23 -21.66 -6.79
C ALA A 432 -13.06 -22.66 -6.64
N PHE A 433 -12.10 -22.37 -5.75
CA PHE A 433 -11.00 -23.29 -5.44
C PHE A 433 -11.31 -24.24 -4.27
N GLY A 434 -12.45 -24.10 -3.58
CA GLY A 434 -12.82 -24.92 -2.42
C GLY A 434 -11.93 -24.67 -1.19
N VAL A 435 -11.33 -23.49 -1.06
CA VAL A 435 -10.47 -23.16 0.07
C VAL A 435 -11.28 -22.57 1.23
N SER A 436 -10.91 -22.95 2.44
CA SER A 436 -11.57 -22.51 3.67
C SER A 436 -11.23 -21.06 4.02
N LEU A 437 -12.21 -20.34 4.60
CA LEU A 437 -12.03 -19.00 5.12
C LEU A 437 -12.05 -18.99 6.66
N THR A 438 -11.24 -18.13 7.25
CA THR A 438 -11.29 -17.80 8.67
C THR A 438 -12.53 -16.96 9.01
N ASN A 439 -12.85 -16.80 10.30
CA ASN A 439 -13.92 -15.89 10.76
C ASN A 439 -13.71 -14.42 10.38
N ARG A 440 -12.50 -14.05 9.92
CA ARG A 440 -12.17 -12.71 9.43
C ARG A 440 -12.35 -12.57 7.90
N GLY A 441 -12.86 -13.59 7.22
CA GLY A 441 -13.04 -13.61 5.77
C GLY A 441 -11.73 -13.66 4.98
N CYS A 442 -10.65 -14.16 5.57
CA CYS A 442 -9.37 -14.39 4.92
C CYS A 442 -9.16 -15.88 4.66
N VAL A 443 -8.40 -16.27 3.65
CA VAL A 443 -8.09 -17.69 3.39
C VAL A 443 -7.35 -18.28 4.58
N ASP A 444 -7.84 -19.41 5.08
CA ASP A 444 -7.21 -20.16 6.15
C ASP A 444 -6.05 -20.98 5.61
N THR A 445 -4.90 -20.92 6.30
CA THR A 445 -3.69 -21.59 5.84
C THR A 445 -2.83 -22.06 7.01
N ASP A 446 -2.16 -23.18 6.81
CA ASP A 446 -1.00 -23.60 7.59
C ASP A 446 0.26 -23.36 6.75
N HIS A 447 1.17 -22.47 7.21
CA HIS A 447 2.39 -22.10 6.47
C HIS A 447 2.15 -21.83 4.97
N PHE A 448 1.15 -20.98 4.65
CA PHE A 448 0.68 -20.64 3.30
C PHE A 448 -0.09 -21.72 2.55
N LYS A 449 -0.07 -22.99 2.99
CA LYS A 449 -0.85 -24.09 2.40
C LYS A 449 -2.31 -23.98 2.80
N THR A 450 -3.21 -24.14 1.85
CA THR A 450 -4.64 -24.21 2.12
C THR A 450 -5.09 -25.65 2.45
N ASN A 451 -6.38 -25.84 2.70
CA ASN A 451 -6.97 -27.17 2.82
C ASN A 451 -7.05 -27.95 1.50
N VAL A 452 -6.76 -27.32 0.36
CA VAL A 452 -6.75 -27.93 -0.98
C VAL A 452 -5.32 -28.21 -1.41
N ASP A 453 -5.03 -29.45 -1.81
CA ASP A 453 -3.70 -29.83 -2.27
C ASP A 453 -3.20 -28.92 -3.40
N LYS A 454 -1.89 -28.62 -3.43
CA LYS A 454 -1.19 -27.73 -4.35
C LYS A 454 -1.71 -26.27 -4.43
N VAL A 455 -2.67 -25.88 -3.58
CA VAL A 455 -3.18 -24.52 -3.50
C VAL A 455 -2.62 -23.81 -2.28
N PHE A 456 -2.02 -22.63 -2.52
CA PHE A 456 -1.41 -21.77 -1.52
C PHE A 456 -2.11 -20.41 -1.52
N ALA A 457 -1.98 -19.64 -0.45
CA ALA A 457 -2.48 -18.26 -0.40
C ALA A 457 -1.53 -17.37 0.39
N CYS A 458 -1.38 -16.11 -0.07
CA CYS A 458 -0.55 -15.13 0.62
C CYS A 458 -1.03 -13.69 0.41
N GLY A 459 -0.36 -12.75 1.09
CA GLY A 459 -0.69 -11.34 1.09
C GLY A 459 -2.00 -11.07 1.82
N ASP A 460 -2.67 -9.99 1.43
CA ASP A 460 -3.88 -9.54 2.11
C ASP A 460 -5.04 -10.55 2.03
N MET A 461 -5.04 -11.44 1.03
CA MET A 461 -6.04 -12.51 0.92
C MET A 461 -5.98 -13.48 2.10
N ARG A 462 -4.79 -13.72 2.64
CA ARG A 462 -4.51 -14.56 3.80
C ARG A 462 -4.45 -13.76 5.11
N ARG A 463 -3.74 -12.63 5.09
CA ARG A 463 -3.40 -11.82 6.25
C ARG A 463 -4.52 -10.84 6.65
N GLY A 464 -5.36 -10.42 5.72
CA GLY A 464 -6.17 -9.22 5.79
C GLY A 464 -5.39 -8.00 5.30
N GLN A 465 -6.08 -6.86 5.17
CA GLN A 465 -5.45 -5.64 4.67
C GLN A 465 -4.17 -5.30 5.43
N SER A 466 -3.11 -4.96 4.69
CA SER A 466 -1.78 -4.69 5.26
C SER A 466 -0.98 -3.72 4.40
N LEU A 467 0.26 -3.45 4.81
CA LEU A 467 1.16 -2.58 4.06
C LEU A 467 1.80 -3.33 2.88
N VAL A 468 2.24 -2.59 1.86
CA VAL A 468 2.94 -3.12 0.67
C VAL A 468 4.11 -4.05 1.04
N VAL A 469 4.91 -3.68 2.04
CA VAL A 469 6.04 -4.48 2.53
C VAL A 469 5.64 -5.84 3.10
N TRP A 470 4.44 -5.95 3.69
CA TRP A 470 3.88 -7.22 4.13
C TRP A 470 3.41 -8.08 2.96
N GLY A 471 2.77 -7.47 1.96
CA GLY A 471 2.41 -8.18 0.74
C GLY A 471 3.63 -8.78 0.04
N LEU A 472 4.70 -8.00 -0.09
CA LEU A 472 5.96 -8.45 -0.69
C LEU A 472 6.63 -9.55 0.15
N ARG A 473 6.67 -9.39 1.49
CA ARG A 473 7.23 -10.41 2.38
C ARG A 473 6.47 -11.73 2.28
N GLU A 474 5.15 -11.70 2.40
CA GLU A 474 4.32 -12.89 2.31
C GLU A 474 4.45 -13.58 0.95
N GLY A 475 4.59 -12.80 -0.13
CA GLY A 475 4.85 -13.35 -1.46
C GLY A 475 6.18 -14.10 -1.53
N ARG A 476 7.26 -13.52 -0.97
CA ARG A 476 8.57 -14.18 -0.87
C ARG A 476 8.52 -15.46 -0.03
N ASP A 477 7.94 -15.36 1.16
CA ASP A 477 7.90 -16.49 2.10
C ASP A 477 6.99 -17.61 1.56
N CYS A 478 5.89 -17.27 0.88
CA CYS A 478 5.02 -18.22 0.17
C CYS A 478 5.75 -18.90 -1.01
N ALA A 479 6.51 -18.15 -1.79
CA ALA A 479 7.30 -18.72 -2.89
C ALA A 479 8.27 -19.80 -2.39
N ALA A 480 8.89 -19.61 -1.23
CA ALA A 480 9.75 -20.61 -0.61
C ALA A 480 8.98 -21.90 -0.23
N GLU A 481 7.73 -21.76 0.27
CA GLU A 481 6.90 -22.94 0.58
C GLU A 481 6.42 -23.66 -0.68
N VAL A 482 6.09 -22.93 -1.74
CA VAL A 482 5.74 -23.51 -3.04
C VAL A 482 6.93 -24.23 -3.67
N ASP A 483 8.13 -23.64 -3.65
CA ASP A 483 9.35 -24.28 -4.14
C ASP A 483 9.66 -25.57 -3.36
N ARG A 484 9.52 -25.53 -2.02
CA ARG A 484 9.68 -26.73 -1.18
C ARG A 484 8.67 -27.83 -1.51
N TYR A 485 7.42 -27.46 -1.79
CA TYR A 485 6.39 -28.41 -2.21
C TYR A 485 6.73 -29.06 -3.56
N LEU A 486 7.17 -28.26 -4.53
CA LEU A 486 7.45 -28.73 -5.90
C LEU A 486 8.75 -29.53 -6.02
N MET A 487 9.78 -29.18 -5.22
CA MET A 487 11.13 -29.69 -5.36
C MET A 487 11.58 -30.58 -4.19
N GLY A 488 10.83 -30.60 -3.08
CA GLY A 488 11.21 -31.27 -1.84
C GLY A 488 12.20 -30.48 -0.96
N TYR A 489 12.74 -29.37 -1.45
CA TYR A 489 13.63 -28.43 -0.74
C TYR A 489 13.51 -27.04 -1.35
N THR A 490 14.08 -26.03 -0.68
CA THR A 490 14.15 -24.66 -1.22
C THR A 490 15.50 -24.02 -0.91
N ASN A 491 15.91 -23.11 -1.80
CA ASN A 491 17.06 -22.22 -1.64
C ASN A 491 16.63 -20.74 -1.64
N LEU A 492 15.33 -20.47 -1.49
CA LEU A 492 14.77 -19.11 -1.40
C LEU A 492 14.84 -18.56 0.03
#